data_7a26b3e57eb1b5ffdb66e0ea7e620619
#
_entry.id   7a26b3e57eb1b5ffdb66e0ea7e620619
#
_cell.length_a   1.000
_cell.length_b   1.000
_cell.length_c   1.000
_cell.angle_alpha   90.00
_cell.angle_beta   90.00
_cell.angle_gamma   90.00
#
_symmetry.space_group_name_H-M   'P 1'
#
loop_
_entity.id
_entity.type
_entity.pdbx_description
1 polymer ?
#
loop_
_entity_poly.entity_id
_entity_poly.type
_entity_poly.pdbx_seq_one_letter_code
_entity_poly.pdbx_strand_id
1 'polypeptide(L)'
;HQGPLYKRKGFAMKENKFQADLKKELKSRFPGCIVTKLDSADIQGIPDLLVLYKDKWAALEVKKSATASHRPNQDYYVEKMDNMSFSKFIYPENKEEVLDELHQAFES
;
A
#
# COMPACT_ATOMS: atom_id res chain seq x y z
N HIS A 1 -3.33 32.32 -6.27
CA HIS A 1 -2.33 31.68 -5.44
C HIS A 1 -2.87 30.43 -4.75
N GLN A 2 -4.12 30.21 -4.84
CA GLN A 2 -4.75 28.99 -4.39
C GLN A 2 -4.40 27.81 -5.30
N GLY A 3 -4.03 28.11 -6.55
CA GLY A 3 -3.82 27.09 -7.55
C GLY A 3 -2.85 26.00 -7.18
N PRO A 4 -1.58 26.31 -6.82
CA PRO A 4 -0.61 25.24 -6.51
C PRO A 4 -1.01 24.40 -5.30
N LEU A 5 -1.52 25.08 -4.27
CA LEU A 5 -1.96 24.41 -3.06
C LEU A 5 -3.17 23.51 -3.35
N TYR A 6 -4.08 24.04 -4.13
CA TYR A 6 -5.28 23.31 -4.52
C TYR A 6 -4.91 22.04 -5.32
N LYS A 7 -3.96 22.16 -6.23
CA LYS A 7 -3.51 21.02 -7.03
C LYS A 7 -2.89 19.94 -6.14
N ARG A 8 -2.08 20.34 -5.17
CA ARG A 8 -1.48 19.37 -4.25
C ARG A 8 -2.54 18.67 -3.42
N LYS A 9 -3.55 19.41 -2.95
CA LYS A 9 -4.67 18.82 -2.24
C LYS A 9 -5.40 17.81 -3.11
N GLY A 10 -5.58 18.13 -4.40
CA GLY A 10 -6.24 17.23 -5.33
C GLY A 10 -5.50 15.91 -5.48
N PHE A 11 -4.16 15.97 -5.59
CA PHE A 11 -3.36 14.76 -5.66
C PHE A 11 -3.46 13.95 -4.37
N ALA A 12 -3.32 14.63 -3.22
CA ALA A 12 -3.39 13.96 -1.94
C ALA A 12 -4.74 13.28 -1.75
N MET A 13 -5.82 13.94 -2.18
CA MET A 13 -7.16 13.37 -2.06
C MET A 13 -7.34 12.14 -2.94
N LYS A 14 -6.79 12.15 -4.16
CA LYS A 14 -6.87 10.99 -5.04
C LYS A 14 -6.13 9.79 -4.46
N GLU A 15 -4.93 10.03 -3.97
CA GLU A 15 -4.14 8.97 -3.35
C GLU A 15 -4.83 8.46 -2.08
N ASN A 16 -5.34 9.39 -1.27
CA ASN A 16 -6.04 9.03 -0.03
C ASN A 16 -7.32 8.25 -0.32
N LYS A 17 -8.04 8.62 -1.38
CA LYS A 17 -9.25 7.88 -1.75
C LYS A 17 -8.91 6.46 -2.19
N PHE A 18 -7.87 6.30 -3.01
CA PHE A 18 -7.44 4.97 -3.42
C PHE A 18 -7.05 4.13 -2.21
N GLN A 19 -6.29 4.73 -1.28
CA GLN A 19 -5.88 4.02 -0.08
C GLN A 19 -7.08 3.63 0.79
N ALA A 20 -8.05 4.53 0.93
CA ALA A 20 -9.25 4.22 1.72
C ALA A 20 -10.06 3.10 1.08
N ASP A 21 -10.21 3.14 -0.25
CA ASP A 21 -10.94 2.09 -0.96
C ASP A 21 -10.20 0.76 -0.87
N LEU A 22 -8.87 0.80 -0.95
CA LEU A 22 -8.05 -0.39 -0.82
C LEU A 22 -8.23 -1.05 0.54
N LYS A 23 -8.25 -0.25 1.61
CA LYS A 23 -8.47 -0.78 2.96
C LYS A 23 -9.81 -1.52 3.04
N LYS A 24 -10.85 -0.94 2.46
CA LYS A 24 -12.17 -1.58 2.47
C LYS A 24 -12.15 -2.88 1.70
N GLU A 25 -11.49 -2.89 0.56
CA GLU A 25 -11.42 -4.09 -0.26
C GLU A 25 -10.61 -5.19 0.43
N LEU A 26 -9.52 -4.83 1.10
CA LEU A 26 -8.73 -5.80 1.85
C LEU A 26 -9.58 -6.45 2.95
N LYS A 27 -10.34 -5.65 3.69
CA LYS A 27 -11.19 -6.18 4.74
C LYS A 27 -12.29 -7.07 4.20
N SER A 28 -12.77 -6.79 3.00
CA SER A 28 -13.78 -7.61 2.35
C SER A 28 -13.20 -8.95 1.86
N ARG A 29 -12.01 -8.89 1.25
CA ARG A 29 -11.37 -10.10 0.73
C ARG A 29 -10.81 -11.00 1.83
N PHE A 30 -10.36 -10.41 2.93
CA PHE A 30 -9.72 -11.17 4.01
C PHE A 30 -10.43 -10.88 5.32
N PRO A 31 -11.60 -11.50 5.53
CA PRO A 31 -12.40 -11.22 6.74
C PRO A 31 -11.61 -11.52 8.00
N GLY A 32 -11.63 -10.54 8.92
CA GLY A 32 -10.88 -10.67 10.16
C GLY A 32 -9.48 -10.10 10.09
N CYS A 33 -9.02 -9.64 8.91
CA CYS A 33 -7.69 -9.04 8.82
C CYS A 33 -7.64 -7.70 9.55
N ILE A 34 -6.43 -7.33 9.93
CA ILE A 34 -6.16 -6.01 10.51
C ILE A 34 -5.34 -5.24 9.49
N VAL A 35 -5.81 -4.05 9.12
CA VAL A 35 -5.09 -3.17 8.20
C VAL A 35 -4.73 -1.91 8.98
N THR A 36 -3.45 -1.61 9.08
CA THR A 36 -2.98 -0.44 9.81
C THR A 36 -1.91 0.28 9.02
N LYS A 37 -1.75 1.57 9.29
CA LYS A 37 -0.70 2.37 8.66
C LYS A 37 0.59 2.22 9.42
N LEU A 38 1.69 2.18 8.70
CA LEU A 38 3.02 2.21 9.28
C LEU A 38 3.53 3.65 9.26
N ASP A 39 4.37 3.97 10.24
CA ASP A 39 4.84 5.34 10.44
C ASP A 39 6.17 5.57 9.72
N SER A 40 6.12 6.30 8.60
CA SER A 40 7.32 6.62 7.82
C SER A 40 8.22 7.62 8.54
N ALA A 41 7.73 8.28 9.59
CA ALA A 41 8.57 9.15 10.41
C ALA A 41 9.50 8.32 11.29
N ASP A 42 9.10 7.10 11.63
CA ASP A 42 9.96 6.18 12.38
C ASP A 42 10.99 5.53 11.48
N ILE A 43 10.53 4.98 10.34
CA ILE A 43 11.43 4.33 9.37
C ILE A 43 11.15 4.91 8.00
N GLN A 44 12.08 5.73 7.51
CA GLN A 44 11.93 6.35 6.20
C GLN A 44 11.91 5.28 5.10
N GLY A 45 10.85 5.29 4.31
CA GLY A 45 10.70 4.34 3.19
C GLY A 45 9.92 3.10 3.53
N ILE A 46 9.49 2.93 4.78
CA ILE A 46 8.64 1.78 5.14
C ILE A 46 7.32 1.84 4.34
N PRO A 47 6.78 0.71 3.89
CA PRO A 47 5.49 0.73 3.17
C PRO A 47 4.36 1.33 3.99
N ASP A 48 3.35 1.85 3.30
CA ASP A 48 2.25 2.59 3.94
C ASP A 48 1.37 1.73 4.83
N LEU A 49 1.03 0.54 4.37
CA LEU A 49 0.03 -0.30 5.03
C LEU A 49 0.60 -1.64 5.43
N LEU A 50 0.22 -2.09 6.62
CA LEU A 50 0.49 -3.44 7.08
C LEU A 50 -0.83 -4.18 7.16
N VAL A 51 -0.87 -5.39 6.61
CA VAL A 51 -2.05 -6.25 6.63
C VAL A 51 -1.71 -7.50 7.42
N LEU A 52 -2.44 -7.73 8.49
CA LEU A 52 -2.27 -8.92 9.33
C LEU A 52 -3.46 -9.85 9.11
N TYR A 53 -3.21 -11.07 8.71
CA TYR A 53 -4.28 -12.02 8.44
C TYR A 53 -3.87 -13.41 8.92
N LYS A 54 -4.56 -13.90 9.95
CA LYS A 54 -4.21 -15.17 10.59
C LYS A 54 -2.75 -15.12 11.04
N ASP A 55 -1.92 -16.04 10.62
CA ASP A 55 -0.50 -16.07 11.00
C ASP A 55 0.40 -15.44 9.94
N LYS A 56 -0.17 -14.68 9.00
CA LYS A 56 0.58 -14.12 7.88
C LYS A 56 0.47 -12.60 7.88
N TRP A 57 1.36 -11.95 7.13
CA TRP A 57 1.32 -10.50 7.01
C TRP A 57 1.81 -10.06 5.63
N ALA A 58 1.39 -8.86 5.26
CA ALA A 58 1.84 -8.21 4.03
C ALA A 58 2.00 -6.73 4.28
N ALA A 59 2.91 -6.10 3.54
CA ALA A 59 3.10 -4.66 3.60
C ALA A 59 2.96 -4.09 2.20
N LEU A 60 2.12 -3.07 2.05
CA LEU A 60 1.79 -2.51 0.75
C LEU A 60 2.18 -1.04 0.69
N GLU A 61 2.96 -0.68 -0.32
CA GLU A 61 3.31 0.72 -0.58
C GLU A 61 2.31 1.26 -1.60
N VAL A 62 1.49 2.20 -1.18
CA VAL A 62 0.40 2.73 -2.00
C VAL A 62 0.92 3.87 -2.87
N LYS A 63 0.66 3.79 -4.16
CA LYS A 63 1.02 4.84 -5.12
C LYS A 63 -0.22 5.25 -5.91
N LYS A 64 -0.23 6.48 -6.41
CA LYS A 64 -1.39 6.97 -7.15
C LYS A 64 -1.41 6.46 -8.60
N SER A 65 -0.27 6.00 -9.12
CA SER A 65 -0.17 5.49 -10.48
C SER A 65 1.12 4.71 -10.66
N ALA A 66 1.18 3.97 -11.77
CA ALA A 66 2.37 3.19 -12.13
C ALA A 66 3.61 4.07 -12.33
N THR A 67 3.42 5.34 -12.71
CA THR A 67 4.52 6.24 -13.02
C THR A 67 4.86 7.18 -11.87
N ALA A 68 4.21 7.03 -10.72
CA ALA A 68 4.51 7.87 -9.55
C ALA A 68 5.94 7.61 -9.10
N SER A 69 6.63 8.69 -8.72
CA SER A 69 8.02 8.57 -8.30
C SER A 69 8.11 7.84 -6.96
N HIS A 70 9.25 7.18 -6.74
CA HIS A 70 9.52 6.51 -5.48
C HIS A 70 10.44 7.38 -4.62
N ARG A 71 10.13 7.45 -3.34
CA ARG A 71 10.97 8.17 -2.39
C ARG A 71 12.14 7.30 -1.99
N PRO A 72 13.20 7.91 -1.40
CA PRO A 72 14.35 7.12 -0.96
C PRO A 72 13.93 5.97 -0.04
N ASN A 73 14.58 4.85 -0.20
CA ASN A 73 14.42 3.65 0.60
C ASN A 73 13.11 2.88 0.39
N GLN A 74 12.16 3.39 -0.40
CA GLN A 74 10.92 2.65 -0.62
C GLN A 74 11.18 1.33 -1.36
N ASP A 75 12.00 1.36 -2.41
CA ASP A 75 12.35 0.14 -3.13
C ASP A 75 13.05 -0.85 -2.22
N TYR A 76 13.94 -0.36 -1.38
CA TYR A 76 14.69 -1.21 -0.46
C TYR A 76 13.76 -1.95 0.50
N TYR A 77 12.83 -1.22 1.13
CA TYR A 77 11.96 -1.85 2.13
C TYR A 77 10.91 -2.75 1.50
N VAL A 78 10.38 -2.38 0.34
CA VAL A 78 9.44 -3.27 -0.34
C VAL A 78 10.12 -4.58 -0.68
N GLU A 79 11.33 -4.54 -1.23
CA GLU A 79 12.05 -5.76 -1.58
C GLU A 79 12.40 -6.57 -0.34
N LYS A 80 12.92 -5.92 0.69
CA LYS A 80 13.30 -6.60 1.92
C LYS A 80 12.09 -7.28 2.58
N MET A 81 10.99 -6.58 2.67
CA MET A 81 9.80 -7.12 3.32
C MET A 81 9.10 -8.17 2.45
N ASP A 82 9.22 -8.07 1.13
CA ASP A 82 8.71 -9.10 0.24
C ASP A 82 9.47 -10.42 0.45
N ASN A 83 10.77 -10.32 0.69
CA ASN A 83 11.56 -11.51 1.00
C ASN A 83 11.22 -12.12 2.35
N MET A 84 10.74 -11.31 3.29
CA MET A 84 10.34 -11.78 4.61
C MET A 84 8.95 -12.42 4.59
N SER A 85 8.02 -11.84 3.88
CA SER A 85 6.65 -12.32 3.74
C SER A 85 6.10 -11.89 2.39
N PHE A 86 5.39 -10.76 2.35
CA PHE A 86 4.81 -10.25 1.09
C PHE A 86 4.85 -8.73 1.14
N SER A 87 5.40 -8.10 0.11
CA SER A 87 5.38 -6.64 0.02
C SER A 87 5.42 -6.22 -1.44
N LYS A 88 4.57 -5.28 -1.82
CA LYS A 88 4.47 -4.81 -3.19
C LYS A 88 4.11 -3.33 -3.20
N PHE A 89 4.50 -2.64 -4.28
CA PHE A 89 3.89 -1.38 -4.63
C PHE A 89 2.51 -1.68 -5.19
N ILE A 90 1.50 -0.89 -4.79
CA ILE A 90 0.14 -1.10 -5.28
C ILE A 90 -0.44 0.25 -5.72
N TYR A 91 -1.01 0.25 -6.92
CA TYR A 91 -1.59 1.44 -7.54
C TYR A 91 -2.76 0.97 -8.40
N PRO A 92 -3.59 1.91 -8.92
CA PRO A 92 -4.80 1.48 -9.64
C PRO A 92 -4.55 0.50 -10.77
N GLU A 93 -3.45 0.68 -11.50
CA GLU A 93 -3.18 -0.15 -12.67
C GLU A 93 -2.81 -1.59 -12.33
N ASN A 94 -2.23 -1.85 -11.14
CA ASN A 94 -1.83 -3.22 -10.77
C ASN A 94 -2.63 -3.78 -9.59
N LYS A 95 -3.65 -3.06 -9.12
CA LYS A 95 -4.34 -3.43 -7.88
C LYS A 95 -4.87 -4.86 -7.93
N GLU A 96 -5.56 -5.22 -9.00
CA GLU A 96 -6.16 -6.55 -9.06
C GLU A 96 -5.11 -7.65 -9.10
N GLU A 97 -4.03 -7.44 -9.83
CA GLU A 97 -2.94 -8.39 -9.89
C GLU A 97 -2.29 -8.58 -8.52
N VAL A 98 -2.01 -7.49 -7.82
CA VAL A 98 -1.38 -7.56 -6.50
C VAL A 98 -2.31 -8.24 -5.50
N LEU A 99 -3.60 -7.91 -5.53
CA LEU A 99 -4.56 -8.53 -4.61
C LEU A 99 -4.73 -10.03 -4.89
N ASP A 100 -4.64 -10.44 -6.15
CA ASP A 100 -4.69 -11.86 -6.48
C ASP A 100 -3.43 -12.57 -5.96
N GLU A 101 -2.27 -11.97 -6.11
CA GLU A 101 -1.03 -12.52 -5.56
C GLU A 101 -1.09 -12.61 -4.04
N LEU A 102 -1.62 -11.58 -3.41
CA LEU A 102 -1.78 -11.57 -1.95
C LEU A 102 -2.74 -12.66 -1.50
N HIS A 103 -3.82 -12.85 -2.24
CA HIS A 103 -4.78 -13.91 -1.92
C HIS A 103 -4.08 -15.27 -1.93
N GLN A 104 -3.29 -15.55 -2.95
CA GLN A 104 -2.54 -16.79 -3.02
C GLN A 104 -1.55 -16.93 -1.87
N ALA A 105 -0.86 -15.85 -1.54
CA ALA A 105 0.12 -15.88 -0.44
C ALA A 105 -0.56 -16.14 0.90
N PHE A 106 -1.72 -15.54 1.12
CA PHE A 106 -2.43 -15.69 2.39
C PHE A 106 -3.14 -17.03 2.53
N GLU A 107 -3.46 -17.68 1.42
CA GLU A 107 -4.17 -18.96 1.46
C GLU A 107 -3.24 -20.17 1.38
N SER A 108 -1.95 -19.96 1.18
CA SER A 108 -1.01 -21.08 1.07
C SER A 108 -0.48 -21.59 2.42
#